data_eb67d32b9cd699152d31f81630b591a9
#
_entry.id   eb67d32b9cd699152d31f81630b591a9
#
_cell.length_a   1.000
_cell.length_b   1.000
_cell.length_c   1.000
_cell.angle_alpha   90.00
_cell.angle_beta   90.00
_cell.angle_gamma   90.00
#
_symmetry.space_group_name_H-M   'P 1'
#
loop_
_entity.id
_entity.type
_entity.pdbx_description
1 polymer ?
#
loop_
_entity_poly.entity_id
_entity_poly.type
_entity_poly.pdbx_seq_one_letter_code
_entity_poly.pdbx_strand_id
1 'polypeptide(L)'
;PSQSSAASDVYKRQEQDGAFGFSQIDSSILSEVFGYYMPIVPFFSSGVVFKQLLLHSEDDLKTKFLQDIITGSKIGTYAIYENDKYEINEQNIETTFETSEKGYLLNGNKSYVMFGDSSDLIAVLAKGTDGFKFLLVEKETPGISIKKTTSLDQSRPMTEINFQDVEISKDNFMFDITEDNNLWNKVKHISLSFLSMEQVGGAQACLDMSTEYAKERIQFGRPIGSFQAIQHMCADMVLQIESAKSIAYSSVRVDIDDPIELEMSSSMAKAYCSEVFNKVAGDTIQVHGGIGFTWEHPAHLYFKKAKSDSLIFGTSKSARNDVARLLSL
;
A
#
# COMPACT_ATOMS: atom_id res chain seq x y z
N PRO A 1 29.18 -12.48 8.28
CA PRO A 1 28.24 -13.56 7.94
C PRO A 1 27.96 -13.53 6.45
N SER A 2 28.08 -14.71 5.80
CA SER A 2 27.82 -14.81 4.37
C SER A 2 26.34 -14.49 4.06
N GLN A 3 26.04 -13.89 2.91
CA GLN A 3 24.67 -13.64 2.43
C GLN A 3 23.74 -14.86 2.50
N SER A 4 24.28 -16.07 2.57
CA SER A 4 23.59 -17.34 2.77
C SER A 4 22.99 -17.49 4.18
N SER A 5 23.56 -16.90 5.24
CA SER A 5 23.05 -17.04 6.60
C SER A 5 21.84 -16.14 6.86
N ALA A 6 21.85 -14.90 6.38
CA ALA A 6 20.73 -13.97 6.51
C ALA A 6 19.48 -14.46 5.76
N ALA A 7 19.64 -14.97 4.54
CA ALA A 7 18.53 -15.60 3.80
C ALA A 7 17.98 -16.84 4.51
N SER A 8 18.84 -17.66 5.12
CA SER A 8 18.45 -18.83 5.90
C SER A 8 17.68 -18.46 7.17
N ASP A 9 18.06 -17.36 7.83
CA ASP A 9 17.38 -16.90 9.06
C ASP A 9 16.01 -16.27 8.79
N VAL A 10 15.85 -15.57 7.67
CA VAL A 10 14.54 -15.10 7.18
C VAL A 10 13.62 -16.27 6.82
N TYR A 11 14.16 -17.29 6.14
CA TYR A 11 13.42 -18.53 5.81
C TYR A 11 12.95 -19.27 7.07
N LYS A 12 13.82 -19.45 8.07
CA LYS A 12 13.50 -20.12 9.34
C LYS A 12 12.44 -19.39 10.16
N ARG A 13 12.46 -18.05 10.18
CA ARG A 13 11.43 -17.25 10.87
C ARG A 13 10.06 -17.42 10.21
N GLN A 14 9.97 -17.47 8.89
CA GLN A 14 8.71 -17.64 8.17
C GLN A 14 8.11 -19.06 8.35
N GLU A 15 8.93 -20.11 8.44
CA GLU A 15 8.45 -21.46 8.76
C GLU A 15 7.99 -21.58 10.22
N GLN A 16 8.66 -20.90 11.16
CA GLN A 16 8.28 -20.90 12.57
C GLN A 16 6.97 -20.17 12.84
N ASP A 17 6.63 -19.17 12.01
CA ASP A 17 5.38 -18.40 12.12
C ASP A 17 4.19 -19.08 11.41
N GLY A 18 4.33 -20.34 10.96
CA GLY A 18 3.26 -21.13 10.33
C GLY A 18 2.89 -20.69 8.92
N ALA A 19 3.70 -19.82 8.30
CA ALA A 19 3.56 -19.46 6.89
C ALA A 19 4.18 -20.55 6.00
N PHE A 20 3.70 -20.65 4.75
CA PHE A 20 4.17 -21.64 3.75
C PHE A 20 5.61 -21.39 3.26
N GLY A 21 6.48 -20.70 4.02
CA GLY A 21 7.85 -20.41 3.63
C GLY A 21 8.00 -19.45 2.42
N PHE A 22 6.93 -18.75 2.05
CA PHE A 22 6.98 -17.76 0.97
C PHE A 22 7.85 -16.55 1.36
N SER A 23 8.80 -16.24 0.52
CA SER A 23 9.63 -15.04 0.66
C SER A 23 8.83 -13.76 0.42
N GLN A 24 9.42 -12.61 0.78
CA GLN A 24 8.87 -11.30 0.42
C GLN A 24 8.66 -11.17 -1.10
N ILE A 25 9.59 -11.73 -1.89
CA ILE A 25 9.51 -11.74 -3.35
C ILE A 25 8.27 -12.51 -3.81
N ASP A 26 8.04 -13.73 -3.29
CA ASP A 26 6.87 -14.54 -3.66
C ASP A 26 5.56 -13.81 -3.33
N SER A 27 5.48 -13.19 -2.16
CA SER A 27 4.32 -12.40 -1.75
C SER A 27 4.14 -11.15 -2.62
N SER A 28 5.22 -10.53 -3.11
CA SER A 28 5.16 -9.34 -3.96
C SER A 28 4.62 -9.65 -5.38
N ILE A 29 4.81 -10.87 -5.88
CA ILE A 29 4.20 -11.33 -7.13
C ILE A 29 2.67 -11.31 -7.03
N LEU A 30 2.10 -11.62 -5.86
CA LEU A 30 0.66 -11.50 -5.64
C LEU A 30 0.20 -10.04 -5.77
N SER A 31 1.01 -9.06 -5.35
CA SER A 31 0.68 -7.64 -5.57
C SER A 31 0.60 -7.30 -7.05
N GLU A 32 1.54 -7.79 -7.88
CA GLU A 32 1.49 -7.59 -9.34
C GLU A 32 0.23 -8.20 -9.93
N VAL A 33 -0.13 -9.44 -9.54
CA VAL A 33 -1.36 -10.11 -9.98
C VAL A 33 -2.60 -9.32 -9.53
N PHE A 34 -2.64 -8.83 -8.30
CA PHE A 34 -3.76 -8.03 -7.80
C PHE A 34 -3.84 -6.64 -8.47
N GLY A 35 -2.71 -6.07 -8.87
CA GLY A 35 -2.70 -4.89 -9.72
C GLY A 35 -3.31 -5.15 -11.08
N TYR A 36 -2.97 -6.28 -11.70
CA TYR A 36 -3.46 -6.68 -13.02
C TYR A 36 -4.97 -6.95 -13.02
N TYR A 37 -5.51 -7.73 -12.08
CA TYR A 37 -6.92 -8.12 -12.03
C TYR A 37 -7.81 -7.20 -11.21
N MET A 38 -7.23 -6.35 -10.39
CA MET A 38 -7.89 -5.35 -9.54
C MET A 38 -9.04 -5.93 -8.68
N PRO A 39 -8.82 -7.03 -7.93
CA PRO A 39 -9.83 -7.58 -7.05
C PRO A 39 -10.12 -6.64 -5.87
N ILE A 40 -11.36 -6.66 -5.36
CA ILE A 40 -11.73 -5.92 -4.15
C ILE A 40 -11.42 -6.79 -2.93
N VAL A 41 -10.17 -6.79 -2.51
CA VAL A 41 -9.68 -7.60 -1.37
C VAL A 41 -8.74 -6.78 -0.49
N PRO A 42 -8.71 -7.00 0.84
CA PRO A 42 -7.89 -6.23 1.78
C PRO A 42 -6.42 -6.68 1.80
N PHE A 43 -5.88 -7.19 0.67
CA PHE A 43 -4.52 -7.72 0.64
C PHE A 43 -3.49 -6.66 1.01
N PHE A 44 -3.54 -5.48 0.40
CA PHE A 44 -2.58 -4.42 0.70
C PHE A 44 -2.70 -3.93 2.15
N SER A 45 -3.92 -3.65 2.64
CA SER A 45 -4.11 -3.14 4.00
C SER A 45 -3.84 -4.18 5.08
N SER A 46 -4.30 -5.43 4.91
CA SER A 46 -4.18 -6.50 5.90
C SER A 46 -2.92 -7.35 5.70
N GLY A 47 -2.77 -7.91 4.50
CA GLY A 47 -1.69 -8.86 4.17
C GLY A 47 -0.32 -8.22 4.01
N VAL A 48 -0.24 -6.91 3.72
CA VAL A 48 1.02 -6.17 3.62
C VAL A 48 1.20 -5.26 4.83
N VAL A 49 0.46 -4.14 4.91
CA VAL A 49 0.74 -3.09 5.90
C VAL A 49 0.48 -3.56 7.33
N PHE A 50 -0.74 -4.04 7.62
CA PHE A 50 -1.09 -4.46 8.98
C PHE A 50 -0.23 -5.66 9.46
N LYS A 51 0.03 -6.62 8.58
CA LYS A 51 0.94 -7.73 8.91
C LYS A 51 2.33 -7.23 9.29
N GLN A 52 2.89 -6.26 8.57
CA GLN A 52 4.19 -5.69 8.90
C GLN A 52 4.16 -4.94 10.24
N LEU A 53 3.11 -4.16 10.52
CA LEU A 53 2.92 -3.52 11.82
C LEU A 53 2.88 -4.56 12.94
N LEU A 54 2.16 -5.65 12.75
CA LEU A 54 2.05 -6.74 13.73
C LEU A 54 3.37 -7.49 13.92
N LEU A 55 4.15 -7.74 12.87
CA LEU A 55 5.47 -8.37 12.96
C LEU A 55 6.49 -7.55 13.77
N HIS A 56 6.30 -6.24 13.85
CA HIS A 56 7.13 -5.33 14.63
C HIS A 56 6.53 -4.96 16.00
N SER A 57 5.35 -5.50 16.36
CA SER A 57 4.72 -5.30 17.64
C SER A 57 5.33 -6.20 18.75
N GLU A 58 4.81 -6.07 19.96
CA GLU A 58 5.15 -6.95 21.09
C GLU A 58 4.82 -8.42 20.78
N ASP A 59 5.57 -9.36 21.37
CA ASP A 59 5.46 -10.81 21.10
C ASP A 59 4.09 -11.38 21.42
N ASP A 60 3.42 -10.87 22.45
CA ASP A 60 2.08 -11.31 22.85
C ASP A 60 1.04 -11.02 21.77
N LEU A 61 1.12 -9.84 21.11
CA LEU A 61 0.23 -9.50 20.00
C LEU A 61 0.48 -10.36 18.76
N LYS A 62 1.75 -10.64 18.45
CA LYS A 62 2.12 -11.56 17.37
C LYS A 62 1.55 -12.94 17.62
N THR A 63 1.76 -13.49 18.82
CA THR A 63 1.25 -14.81 19.19
C THR A 63 -0.27 -14.87 19.12
N LYS A 64 -0.95 -13.79 19.51
CA LYS A 64 -2.42 -13.72 19.54
C LYS A 64 -3.05 -13.63 18.14
N PHE A 65 -2.46 -12.85 17.22
CA PHE A 65 -3.16 -12.46 16.01
C PHE A 65 -2.47 -12.81 14.68
N LEU A 66 -1.16 -13.13 14.67
CA LEU A 66 -0.42 -13.29 13.42
C LEU A 66 -0.98 -14.44 12.57
N GLN A 67 -1.30 -15.58 13.21
CA GLN A 67 -1.87 -16.73 12.52
C GLN A 67 -3.24 -16.41 11.91
N ASP A 68 -4.09 -15.65 12.61
CA ASP A 68 -5.40 -15.23 12.11
C ASP A 68 -5.29 -14.33 10.88
N ILE A 69 -4.29 -13.41 10.86
CA ILE A 69 -4.03 -12.55 9.69
C ILE A 69 -3.48 -13.36 8.51
N ILE A 70 -2.55 -14.29 8.76
CA ILE A 70 -1.96 -15.14 7.70
C ILE A 70 -3.02 -16.04 7.05
N THR A 71 -3.91 -16.61 7.85
CA THR A 71 -4.97 -17.49 7.34
C THR A 71 -6.18 -16.74 6.78
N GLY A 72 -6.26 -15.44 7.04
CA GLY A 72 -7.41 -14.60 6.66
C GLY A 72 -8.65 -14.82 7.51
N SER A 73 -8.53 -15.49 8.67
CA SER A 73 -9.64 -15.62 9.64
C SER A 73 -9.97 -14.31 10.33
N LYS A 74 -9.00 -13.39 10.41
CA LYS A 74 -9.20 -11.97 10.77
C LYS A 74 -8.60 -11.06 9.71
N ILE A 75 -9.22 -9.90 9.53
CA ILE A 75 -8.78 -8.84 8.64
C ILE A 75 -8.23 -7.69 9.48
N GLY A 76 -6.99 -7.29 9.20
CA GLY A 76 -6.37 -6.11 9.79
C GLY A 76 -6.43 -4.90 8.87
N THR A 77 -6.40 -3.72 9.46
CA THR A 77 -6.19 -2.46 8.72
C THR A 77 -5.38 -1.48 9.55
N TYR A 78 -5.03 -0.34 8.94
CA TYR A 78 -4.26 0.71 9.58
C TYR A 78 -4.95 2.07 9.43
N ALA A 79 -4.86 2.90 10.46
CA ALA A 79 -5.52 4.18 10.56
C ALA A 79 -4.48 5.25 10.94
N ILE A 80 -3.98 5.99 9.93
CA ILE A 80 -2.85 6.92 10.07
C ILE A 80 -3.15 8.32 9.55
N TYR A 81 -4.07 8.46 8.59
CA TYR A 81 -4.40 9.74 7.96
C TYR A 81 -5.49 10.50 8.71
N GLU A 82 -5.40 11.82 8.70
CA GLU A 82 -6.37 12.72 9.30
C GLU A 82 -6.55 13.98 8.43
N ASN A 83 -7.75 14.58 8.48
CA ASN A 83 -8.05 15.91 7.92
C ASN A 83 -7.59 16.11 6.47
N ASP A 84 -7.80 15.13 5.60
CA ASP A 84 -7.42 15.16 4.18
C ASP A 84 -5.92 15.37 3.91
N LYS A 85 -5.05 15.10 4.90
CA LYS A 85 -3.60 15.19 4.78
C LYS A 85 -3.01 13.81 4.49
N TYR A 86 -2.17 13.75 3.46
CA TYR A 86 -1.52 12.50 3.00
C TYR A 86 -0.11 12.31 3.57
N GLU A 87 0.41 13.32 4.29
CA GLU A 87 1.71 13.25 4.94
C GLU A 87 1.53 13.00 6.43
N ILE A 88 2.29 12.03 6.93
CA ILE A 88 2.32 11.71 8.36
C ILE A 88 3.49 12.48 8.96
N ASN A 89 3.16 13.52 9.70
CA ASN A 89 4.11 14.29 10.50
C ASN A 89 3.45 14.73 11.81
N GLU A 90 4.25 15.19 12.75
CA GLU A 90 3.79 15.59 14.09
C GLU A 90 2.68 16.64 14.10
N GLN A 91 2.64 17.49 13.07
CA GLN A 91 1.66 18.58 12.96
C GLN A 91 0.33 18.11 12.38
N ASN A 92 0.29 16.91 11.78
CA ASN A 92 -0.86 16.39 11.07
C ASN A 92 -1.63 15.33 11.88
N ILE A 93 -1.11 14.91 13.05
CA ILE A 93 -1.76 13.90 13.90
C ILE A 93 -2.44 14.62 15.08
N GLU A 94 -3.76 14.55 15.10
CA GLU A 94 -4.66 15.14 16.09
C GLU A 94 -5.31 14.07 16.99
N THR A 95 -5.36 12.80 16.53
CA THR A 95 -5.81 11.67 17.35
C THR A 95 -4.86 11.48 18.52
N THR A 96 -5.41 11.50 19.75
CA THR A 96 -4.64 11.47 20.99
C THR A 96 -4.92 10.23 21.81
N PHE A 97 -3.95 9.84 22.62
CA PHE A 97 -4.16 8.88 23.70
C PHE A 97 -3.69 9.47 25.03
N GLU A 98 -4.39 9.07 26.10
CA GLU A 98 -4.00 9.32 27.49
C GLU A 98 -3.65 7.97 28.12
N THR A 99 -2.52 7.92 28.85
CA THR A 99 -2.10 6.71 29.56
C THR A 99 -2.82 6.62 30.92
N SER A 100 -3.40 5.46 31.23
CA SER A 100 -4.07 5.16 32.49
C SER A 100 -3.47 3.91 33.14
N GLU A 101 -3.89 3.61 34.39
CA GLU A 101 -3.47 2.38 35.07
C GLU A 101 -3.89 1.11 34.28
N LYS A 102 -5.01 1.16 33.55
CA LYS A 102 -5.57 0.02 32.78
C LYS A 102 -5.06 -0.08 31.37
N GLY A 103 -4.46 0.98 30.81
CA GLY A 103 -4.02 1.04 29.43
C GLY A 103 -4.09 2.46 28.87
N TYR A 104 -4.75 2.61 27.73
CA TYR A 104 -4.81 3.86 27.00
C TYR A 104 -6.27 4.27 26.76
N LEU A 105 -6.56 5.56 26.81
CA LEU A 105 -7.84 6.14 26.42
C LEU A 105 -7.64 6.90 25.10
N LEU A 106 -8.22 6.40 24.01
CA LEU A 106 -8.02 6.92 22.66
C LEU A 106 -9.17 7.82 22.24
N ASN A 107 -8.84 9.00 21.71
CA ASN A 107 -9.81 9.97 21.17
C ASN A 107 -9.31 10.56 19.85
N GLY A 108 -10.18 10.71 18.86
CA GLY A 108 -9.86 11.35 17.58
C GLY A 108 -10.61 10.80 16.40
N ASN A 109 -10.18 11.21 15.20
CA ASN A 109 -10.79 10.78 13.95
C ASN A 109 -9.73 10.42 12.91
N LYS A 110 -9.90 9.29 12.23
CA LYS A 110 -9.04 8.84 11.15
C LYS A 110 -9.81 8.80 9.84
N SER A 111 -9.17 9.33 8.80
CA SER A 111 -9.70 9.37 7.43
C SER A 111 -9.00 8.34 6.55
N TYR A 112 -9.63 7.98 5.43
CA TYR A 112 -9.05 7.09 4.39
C TYR A 112 -8.56 5.75 4.91
N VAL A 113 -9.26 5.17 5.88
CA VAL A 113 -8.93 3.84 6.40
C VAL A 113 -9.45 2.79 5.42
N MET A 114 -8.52 2.05 4.80
CA MET A 114 -8.84 1.03 3.82
C MET A 114 -9.55 -0.15 4.47
N PHE A 115 -10.70 -0.56 3.92
CA PHE A 115 -11.48 -1.71 4.41
C PHE A 115 -11.84 -1.64 5.91
N GLY A 116 -11.94 -0.45 6.50
CA GLY A 116 -12.20 -0.30 7.94
C GLY A 116 -13.53 -0.90 8.39
N ASP A 117 -14.54 -0.92 7.52
CA ASP A 117 -15.84 -1.55 7.78
C ASP A 117 -15.79 -3.08 7.77
N SER A 118 -14.84 -3.67 7.08
CA SER A 118 -14.65 -5.11 6.93
C SER A 118 -13.52 -5.66 7.80
N SER A 119 -12.73 -4.79 8.47
CA SER A 119 -11.62 -5.21 9.34
C SER A 119 -12.11 -5.60 10.73
N ASP A 120 -11.40 -6.54 11.36
CA ASP A 120 -11.58 -6.94 12.76
C ASP A 120 -10.63 -6.18 13.67
N LEU A 121 -9.44 -5.85 13.16
CA LEU A 121 -8.33 -5.24 13.88
C LEU A 121 -7.87 -3.96 13.19
N ILE A 122 -7.63 -2.90 13.96
CA ILE A 122 -7.23 -1.59 13.47
C ILE A 122 -5.96 -1.16 14.19
N ALA A 123 -4.85 -1.00 13.47
CA ALA A 123 -3.64 -0.38 14.00
C ALA A 123 -3.75 1.14 13.88
N VAL A 124 -3.85 1.83 15.01
CA VAL A 124 -4.11 3.28 15.06
C VAL A 124 -2.86 4.02 15.47
N LEU A 125 -2.43 4.97 14.67
CA LEU A 125 -1.37 5.92 15.02
C LEU A 125 -1.98 7.08 15.83
N ALA A 126 -1.50 7.27 17.05
CA ALA A 126 -1.99 8.33 17.94
C ALA A 126 -0.83 9.02 18.66
N LYS A 127 -1.09 10.25 19.14
CA LYS A 127 -0.15 11.12 19.84
C LYS A 127 -0.47 11.16 21.33
N GLY A 128 0.52 10.98 22.18
CA GLY A 128 0.45 11.19 23.63
C GLY A 128 1.45 12.22 24.10
N THR A 129 1.51 12.42 25.42
CA THR A 129 2.49 13.31 26.07
C THR A 129 3.92 12.79 25.94
N ASP A 130 4.08 11.49 25.74
CA ASP A 130 5.34 10.75 25.64
C ASP A 130 5.69 10.36 24.19
N GLY A 131 5.02 10.96 23.19
CA GLY A 131 5.32 10.76 21.78
C GLY A 131 4.20 10.09 21.00
N PHE A 132 4.56 9.43 19.89
CA PHE A 132 3.62 8.74 19.02
C PHE A 132 3.65 7.24 19.23
N LYS A 133 2.48 6.61 19.22
CA LYS A 133 2.35 5.17 19.37
C LYS A 133 1.43 4.57 18.31
N PHE A 134 1.74 3.35 17.91
CA PHE A 134 0.76 2.48 17.30
C PHE A 134 0.07 1.66 18.39
N LEU A 135 -1.27 1.76 18.41
CA LEU A 135 -2.15 1.04 19.31
C LEU A 135 -3.06 0.11 18.50
N LEU A 136 -3.23 -1.12 18.95
CA LEU A 136 -4.14 -2.08 18.35
C LEU A 136 -5.54 -1.93 18.94
N VAL A 137 -6.53 -1.74 18.09
CA VAL A 137 -7.93 -1.61 18.46
C VAL A 137 -8.74 -2.72 17.80
N GLU A 138 -9.51 -3.47 18.59
CA GLU A 138 -10.49 -4.42 18.05
C GLU A 138 -11.74 -3.62 17.65
N LYS A 139 -12.29 -3.86 16.46
CA LYS A 139 -13.38 -3.08 15.87
C LYS A 139 -14.62 -2.93 16.77
N GLU A 140 -14.95 -3.99 17.50
CA GLU A 140 -16.13 -4.05 18.37
C GLU A 140 -15.92 -3.34 19.72
N THR A 141 -14.77 -2.69 19.95
CA THR A 141 -14.52 -1.93 21.18
C THR A 141 -15.50 -0.75 21.29
N PRO A 142 -16.16 -0.56 22.44
CA PRO A 142 -17.08 0.56 22.64
C PRO A 142 -16.40 1.91 22.37
N GLY A 143 -17.15 2.86 21.81
CA GLY A 143 -16.67 4.20 21.49
C GLY A 143 -16.16 4.34 20.04
N ILE A 144 -16.19 3.29 19.22
CA ILE A 144 -15.80 3.31 17.81
C ILE A 144 -17.04 3.52 16.94
N SER A 145 -16.95 4.43 15.99
CA SER A 145 -17.92 4.57 14.91
C SER A 145 -17.23 4.61 13.56
N ILE A 146 -17.74 3.81 12.61
CA ILE A 146 -17.17 3.64 11.27
C ILE A 146 -18.19 4.11 10.23
N LYS A 147 -17.73 5.01 9.35
CA LYS A 147 -18.56 5.56 8.27
C LYS A 147 -17.85 5.29 6.93
N LYS A 148 -18.59 4.70 5.98
CA LYS A 148 -18.10 4.53 4.60
C LYS A 148 -17.92 5.87 3.92
N THR A 149 -16.81 6.04 3.22
CA THR A 149 -16.51 7.23 2.44
C THR A 149 -16.52 6.89 0.95
N THR A 150 -17.05 7.80 0.14
CA THR A 150 -16.99 7.64 -1.31
C THR A 150 -15.56 7.79 -1.80
N SER A 151 -15.02 6.72 -2.37
CA SER A 151 -13.67 6.72 -2.96
C SER A 151 -13.73 6.84 -4.49
N LEU A 152 -12.74 7.51 -5.07
CA LEU A 152 -12.51 7.51 -6.51
C LEU A 152 -12.17 6.10 -7.00
N ASP A 153 -11.31 5.40 -6.29
CA ASP A 153 -10.93 4.01 -6.51
C ASP A 153 -11.90 3.08 -5.77
N GLN A 154 -12.75 2.40 -6.53
CA GLN A 154 -13.72 1.46 -5.98
C GLN A 154 -13.12 0.09 -5.61
N SER A 155 -11.90 -0.20 -6.05
CA SER A 155 -11.19 -1.43 -5.67
C SER A 155 -10.65 -1.37 -4.22
N ARG A 156 -10.59 -0.15 -3.63
CA ARG A 156 -10.16 0.09 -2.24
C ARG A 156 -11.25 0.85 -1.47
N PRO A 157 -12.25 0.16 -0.91
CA PRO A 157 -13.23 0.79 -0.03
C PRO A 157 -12.56 1.54 1.11
N MET A 158 -12.95 2.79 1.32
CA MET A 158 -12.40 3.68 2.34
C MET A 158 -13.45 4.00 3.39
N THR A 159 -12.99 4.24 4.61
CA THR A 159 -13.83 4.64 5.73
C THR A 159 -13.21 5.79 6.51
N GLU A 160 -14.06 6.53 7.21
CA GLU A 160 -13.70 7.36 8.34
C GLU A 160 -13.97 6.57 9.62
N ILE A 161 -13.08 6.67 10.60
CA ILE A 161 -13.24 6.02 11.90
C ILE A 161 -13.09 7.09 12.99
N ASN A 162 -14.14 7.25 13.80
CA ASN A 162 -14.11 8.11 14.96
C ASN A 162 -13.94 7.27 16.23
N PHE A 163 -13.06 7.73 17.12
CA PHE A 163 -12.75 7.16 18.42
C PHE A 163 -13.19 8.14 19.50
N GLN A 164 -14.10 7.73 20.38
CA GLN A 164 -14.60 8.53 21.48
C GLN A 164 -14.47 7.73 22.78
N ASP A 165 -13.53 8.14 23.62
CA ASP A 165 -13.21 7.51 24.90
C ASP A 165 -13.01 5.99 24.78
N VAL A 166 -12.27 5.56 23.77
CA VAL A 166 -12.01 4.14 23.49
C VAL A 166 -10.94 3.63 24.45
N GLU A 167 -11.33 2.72 25.35
CA GLU A 167 -10.43 2.07 26.30
C GLU A 167 -9.64 0.96 25.60
N ILE A 168 -8.32 1.03 25.62
CA ILE A 168 -7.38 0.07 25.02
C ILE A 168 -6.52 -0.54 26.14
N SER A 169 -6.48 -1.87 26.23
CA SER A 169 -5.58 -2.56 27.19
C SER A 169 -4.10 -2.24 26.93
N LYS A 170 -3.28 -2.29 27.97
CA LYS A 170 -1.82 -2.22 27.85
C LYS A 170 -1.26 -3.29 26.91
N ASP A 171 -1.88 -4.46 26.89
CA ASP A 171 -1.48 -5.58 26.03
C ASP A 171 -1.70 -5.32 24.53
N ASN A 172 -2.46 -4.27 24.19
CA ASN A 172 -2.74 -3.86 22.80
C ASN A 172 -1.79 -2.72 22.33
N PHE A 173 -0.71 -2.44 23.07
CA PHE A 173 0.39 -1.60 22.62
C PHE A 173 1.19 -2.33 21.53
N MET A 174 1.43 -1.67 20.41
CA MET A 174 2.24 -2.25 19.34
C MET A 174 3.69 -1.81 19.41
N PHE A 175 3.96 -0.53 19.26
CA PHE A 175 5.29 0.07 19.40
C PHE A 175 5.24 1.60 19.43
N ASP A 176 6.30 2.20 19.94
CA ASP A 176 6.54 3.65 19.90
C ASP A 176 7.20 4.04 18.57
N ILE A 177 6.86 5.24 18.06
CA ILE A 177 7.63 5.89 17.01
C ILE A 177 8.59 6.87 17.70
N THR A 178 9.89 6.58 17.63
CA THR A 178 10.96 7.43 18.14
C THR A 178 11.97 7.72 17.03
N GLU A 179 12.84 8.71 17.23
CA GLU A 179 13.92 9.01 16.28
C GLU A 179 14.88 7.83 16.12
N ASP A 180 15.17 7.11 17.23
CA ASP A 180 16.10 5.98 17.24
C ASP A 180 15.48 4.66 16.75
N ASN A 181 14.13 4.54 16.81
CA ASN A 181 13.43 3.32 16.44
C ASN A 181 12.36 3.61 15.39
N ASN A 182 12.80 3.72 14.15
CA ASN A 182 11.93 4.09 13.05
C ASN A 182 11.25 2.87 12.39
N LEU A 183 10.61 2.03 13.21
CA LEU A 183 9.85 0.86 12.73
C LEU A 183 8.77 1.25 11.73
N TRP A 184 8.13 2.40 11.92
CA TRP A 184 7.16 2.91 10.97
C TRP A 184 7.78 3.14 9.58
N ASN A 185 8.99 3.71 9.51
CA ASN A 185 9.68 3.91 8.24
C ASN A 185 9.93 2.57 7.54
N LYS A 186 10.37 1.56 8.29
CA LYS A 186 10.58 0.20 7.75
C LYS A 186 9.28 -0.36 7.17
N VAL A 187 8.18 -0.31 7.91
CA VAL A 187 6.85 -0.75 7.45
C VAL A 187 6.40 0.01 6.21
N LYS A 188 6.54 1.34 6.21
CA LYS A 188 6.22 2.22 5.08
C LYS A 188 6.99 1.80 3.83
N HIS A 189 8.30 1.64 3.92
CA HIS A 189 9.14 1.36 2.75
C HIS A 189 8.96 -0.05 2.20
N ILE A 190 8.77 -1.06 3.05
CA ILE A 190 8.34 -2.39 2.60
C ILE A 190 7.00 -2.28 1.84
N SER A 191 6.03 -1.56 2.39
CA SER A 191 4.71 -1.39 1.77
C SER A 191 4.77 -0.62 0.44
N LEU A 192 5.67 0.35 0.29
CA LEU A 192 5.90 1.06 -0.97
C LEU A 192 6.42 0.14 -2.07
N SER A 193 7.30 -0.82 -1.74
CA SER A 193 7.76 -1.83 -2.69
C SER A 193 6.61 -2.71 -3.18
N PHE A 194 5.74 -3.19 -2.28
CA PHE A 194 4.54 -3.95 -2.66
C PHE A 194 3.54 -3.13 -3.48
N LEU A 195 3.33 -1.86 -3.13
CA LEU A 195 2.48 -0.95 -3.90
C LEU A 195 3.03 -0.74 -5.31
N SER A 196 4.35 -0.63 -5.45
CA SER A 196 4.99 -0.48 -6.76
C SER A 196 4.81 -1.72 -7.64
N MET A 197 4.85 -2.92 -7.07
CA MET A 197 4.51 -4.17 -7.78
C MET A 197 3.05 -4.17 -8.25
N GLU A 198 2.12 -3.73 -7.40
CA GLU A 198 0.71 -3.62 -7.77
C GLU A 198 0.49 -2.61 -8.91
N GLN A 199 1.18 -1.46 -8.87
CA GLN A 199 1.13 -0.45 -9.92
C GLN A 199 1.64 -0.97 -11.27
N VAL A 200 2.70 -1.78 -11.26
CA VAL A 200 3.22 -2.45 -12.46
C VAL A 200 2.20 -3.40 -13.06
N GLY A 201 1.54 -4.21 -12.22
CA GLY A 201 0.47 -5.11 -12.67
C GLY A 201 -0.70 -4.36 -13.31
N GLY A 202 -1.14 -3.25 -12.69
CA GLY A 202 -2.19 -2.39 -13.24
C GLY A 202 -1.80 -1.73 -14.57
N ALA A 203 -0.55 -1.29 -14.70
CA ALA A 203 -0.03 -0.74 -15.95
C ALA A 203 0.03 -1.81 -17.07
N GLN A 204 0.41 -3.05 -16.74
CA GLN A 204 0.40 -4.16 -17.69
C GLN A 204 -1.01 -4.46 -18.20
N ALA A 205 -2.01 -4.52 -17.32
CA ALA A 205 -3.41 -4.71 -17.73
C ALA A 205 -3.89 -3.60 -18.68
N CYS A 206 -3.49 -2.36 -18.43
CA CYS A 206 -3.78 -1.23 -19.30
C CYS A 206 -3.18 -1.40 -20.71
N LEU A 207 -1.93 -1.84 -20.80
CA LEU A 207 -1.27 -2.11 -22.09
C LEU A 207 -1.97 -3.24 -22.86
N ASP A 208 -2.30 -4.34 -22.17
CA ASP A 208 -2.94 -5.49 -22.79
C ASP A 208 -4.32 -5.11 -23.35
N MET A 209 -5.14 -4.39 -22.56
CA MET A 209 -6.41 -3.85 -23.03
C MET A 209 -6.25 -2.92 -24.27
N SER A 210 -5.24 -2.05 -24.23
CA SER A 210 -4.98 -1.10 -25.31
C SER A 210 -4.57 -1.80 -26.60
N THR A 211 -3.72 -2.80 -26.50
CA THR A 211 -3.23 -3.55 -27.66
C THR A 211 -4.33 -4.43 -28.27
N GLU A 212 -5.15 -5.10 -27.48
CA GLU A 212 -6.29 -5.87 -27.97
C GLU A 212 -7.33 -4.96 -28.64
N TYR A 213 -7.72 -3.87 -28.01
CA TYR A 213 -8.65 -2.92 -28.60
C TYR A 213 -8.10 -2.33 -29.90
N ALA A 214 -6.80 -2.04 -29.96
CA ALA A 214 -6.17 -1.50 -31.17
C ALA A 214 -6.17 -2.48 -32.37
N LYS A 215 -6.15 -3.79 -32.11
CA LYS A 215 -6.26 -4.84 -33.14
C LYS A 215 -7.70 -4.99 -33.68
N GLU A 216 -8.69 -4.82 -32.80
CA GLU A 216 -10.09 -5.09 -33.12
C GLU A 216 -10.86 -3.88 -33.62
N ARG A 217 -10.59 -2.69 -33.05
CA ARG A 217 -11.34 -1.46 -33.37
C ARG A 217 -11.03 -0.95 -34.77
N ILE A 218 -12.05 -0.89 -35.63
CA ILE A 218 -11.93 -0.37 -36.99
C ILE A 218 -12.35 1.10 -37.03
N GLN A 219 -11.49 1.94 -37.56
CA GLN A 219 -11.78 3.32 -37.96
C GLN A 219 -11.09 3.64 -39.32
N PHE A 220 -11.71 4.46 -40.13
CA PHE A 220 -11.19 4.80 -41.47
C PHE A 220 -10.90 3.56 -42.33
N GLY A 221 -11.73 2.50 -42.19
CA GLY A 221 -11.66 1.28 -42.98
C GLY A 221 -10.56 0.27 -42.57
N ARG A 222 -9.88 0.48 -41.46
CA ARG A 222 -8.81 -0.44 -40.96
C ARG A 222 -8.70 -0.42 -39.42
N PRO A 223 -8.09 -1.43 -38.81
CA PRO A 223 -7.81 -1.43 -37.34
C PRO A 223 -7.02 -0.20 -36.93
N ILE A 224 -7.37 0.39 -35.76
CA ILE A 224 -6.68 1.60 -35.27
C ILE A 224 -5.21 1.33 -34.96
N GLY A 225 -4.83 0.10 -34.61
CA GLY A 225 -3.43 -0.32 -34.42
C GLY A 225 -2.56 -0.27 -35.68
N SER A 226 -3.18 -0.05 -36.90
CA SER A 226 -2.43 0.19 -38.12
C SER A 226 -1.93 1.65 -38.26
N PHE A 227 -2.37 2.57 -37.39
CA PHE A 227 -1.91 3.96 -37.39
C PHE A 227 -0.67 4.11 -36.50
N GLN A 228 0.36 4.77 -37.03
CA GLN A 228 1.63 4.96 -36.32
C GLN A 228 1.47 5.61 -34.94
N ALA A 229 0.55 6.57 -34.79
CA ALA A 229 0.31 7.24 -33.51
C ALA A 229 -0.10 6.24 -32.41
N ILE A 230 -0.95 5.25 -32.72
CA ILE A 230 -1.37 4.21 -31.77
C ILE A 230 -0.22 3.21 -31.53
N GLN A 231 0.50 2.82 -32.60
CA GLN A 231 1.65 1.91 -32.48
C GLN A 231 2.73 2.48 -31.58
N HIS A 232 3.09 3.76 -31.76
CA HIS A 232 4.10 4.42 -30.95
C HIS A 232 3.64 4.57 -29.50
N MET A 233 2.38 4.93 -29.27
CA MET A 233 1.81 5.00 -27.91
C MET A 233 1.90 3.65 -27.19
N CYS A 234 1.52 2.55 -27.83
CA CYS A 234 1.65 1.22 -27.23
C CYS A 234 3.13 0.82 -27.04
N ALA A 235 4.02 1.17 -27.95
CA ALA A 235 5.46 0.92 -27.80
C ALA A 235 6.06 1.70 -26.63
N ASP A 236 5.66 2.97 -26.45
CA ASP A 236 6.10 3.79 -25.30
C ASP A 236 5.56 3.22 -23.98
N MET A 237 4.33 2.70 -23.95
CA MET A 237 3.78 2.00 -22.78
C MET A 237 4.65 0.78 -22.42
N VAL A 238 5.04 -0.06 -23.38
CA VAL A 238 5.92 -1.22 -23.15
C VAL A 238 7.23 -0.78 -22.51
N LEU A 239 7.92 0.21 -23.07
CA LEU A 239 9.22 0.70 -22.58
C LEU A 239 9.10 1.21 -21.13
N GLN A 240 8.05 1.97 -20.83
CA GLN A 240 7.81 2.51 -19.49
C GLN A 240 7.50 1.40 -18.49
N ILE A 241 6.65 0.44 -18.84
CA ILE A 241 6.26 -0.67 -17.98
C ILE A 241 7.46 -1.58 -17.67
N GLU A 242 8.26 -1.96 -18.68
CA GLU A 242 9.43 -2.80 -18.46
C GLU A 242 10.47 -2.11 -17.57
N SER A 243 10.65 -0.79 -17.72
CA SER A 243 11.50 -0.01 -16.82
C SER A 243 10.96 0.04 -15.39
N ALA A 244 9.63 0.27 -15.23
CA ALA A 244 8.97 0.27 -13.93
C ALA A 244 9.03 -1.11 -13.26
N LYS A 245 8.83 -2.18 -14.03
CA LYS A 245 8.95 -3.57 -13.59
C LYS A 245 10.34 -3.86 -13.04
N SER A 246 11.39 -3.46 -13.75
CA SER A 246 12.78 -3.64 -13.30
C SER A 246 13.02 -2.96 -11.94
N ILE A 247 12.57 -1.72 -11.77
CA ILE A 247 12.73 -0.96 -10.52
C ILE A 247 11.91 -1.57 -9.38
N ALA A 248 10.64 -1.94 -9.63
CA ALA A 248 9.77 -2.56 -8.63
C ALA A 248 10.33 -3.90 -8.14
N TYR A 249 10.76 -4.78 -9.05
CA TYR A 249 11.40 -6.05 -8.70
C TYR A 249 12.75 -5.87 -7.97
N SER A 250 13.49 -4.79 -8.26
CA SER A 250 14.69 -4.46 -7.49
C SER A 250 14.34 -4.09 -6.06
N SER A 251 13.27 -3.29 -5.85
CA SER A 251 12.90 -2.79 -4.52
C SER A 251 12.41 -3.88 -3.55
N VAL A 252 11.89 -5.01 -4.04
CA VAL A 252 11.45 -6.14 -3.19
C VAL A 252 12.58 -7.15 -2.91
N ARG A 253 13.75 -6.98 -3.52
CA ARG A 253 14.91 -7.86 -3.35
C ARG A 253 15.98 -7.32 -2.40
N VAL A 254 15.84 -6.07 -1.98
CA VAL A 254 16.79 -5.44 -1.05
C VAL A 254 16.72 -6.08 0.33
N ASP A 255 17.82 -5.97 1.07
CA ASP A 255 17.83 -6.35 2.48
C ASP A 255 16.95 -5.38 3.27
N ILE A 256 15.87 -5.90 3.86
CA ILE A 256 14.95 -5.10 4.68
C ILE A 256 15.56 -4.62 6.00
N ASP A 257 16.69 -5.18 6.39
CA ASP A 257 17.43 -4.78 7.59
C ASP A 257 18.51 -3.72 7.30
N ASP A 258 18.74 -3.37 6.01
CA ASP A 258 19.47 -2.17 5.61
C ASP A 258 18.49 -1.01 5.37
N PRO A 259 18.36 -0.07 6.32
CA PRO A 259 17.35 0.99 6.24
C PRO A 259 17.63 1.98 5.09
N ILE A 260 18.90 2.19 4.71
CA ILE A 260 19.27 3.12 3.66
C ILE A 260 18.94 2.52 2.29
N GLU A 261 19.31 1.26 2.06
CA GLU A 261 19.02 0.56 0.82
C GLU A 261 17.51 0.38 0.63
N LEU A 262 16.78 -0.01 1.68
CA LEU A 262 15.34 -0.16 1.67
C LEU A 262 14.63 1.15 1.33
N GLU A 263 14.99 2.25 1.99
CA GLU A 263 14.39 3.57 1.75
C GLU A 263 14.71 4.08 0.34
N MET A 264 15.94 3.97 -0.11
CA MET A 264 16.37 4.39 -1.45
C MET A 264 15.61 3.64 -2.53
N SER A 265 15.63 2.31 -2.49
CA SER A 265 15.05 1.45 -3.54
C SER A 265 13.53 1.58 -3.60
N SER A 266 12.85 1.59 -2.46
CA SER A 266 11.38 1.72 -2.41
C SER A 266 10.90 3.11 -2.80
N SER A 267 11.65 4.17 -2.46
CA SER A 267 11.32 5.53 -2.88
C SER A 267 11.51 5.73 -4.38
N MET A 268 12.56 5.17 -4.96
CA MET A 268 12.76 5.14 -6.43
C MET A 268 11.62 4.41 -7.12
N ALA A 269 11.22 3.23 -6.60
CA ALA A 269 10.12 2.44 -7.14
C ALA A 269 8.79 3.20 -7.04
N LYS A 270 8.47 3.76 -5.88
CA LYS A 270 7.25 4.58 -5.68
C LYS A 270 7.19 5.76 -6.64
N ALA A 271 8.29 6.50 -6.78
CA ALA A 271 8.33 7.67 -7.65
C ALA A 271 8.05 7.30 -9.11
N TYR A 272 8.75 6.29 -9.62
CA TYR A 272 8.68 5.94 -11.04
C TYR A 272 7.41 5.14 -11.38
N CYS A 273 7.08 4.08 -10.62
CA CYS A 273 5.93 3.23 -10.91
C CYS A 273 4.60 4.00 -10.80
N SER A 274 4.47 4.94 -9.85
CA SER A 274 3.27 5.79 -9.77
C SER A 274 3.09 6.67 -11.02
N GLU A 275 4.16 7.23 -11.55
CA GLU A 275 4.09 8.05 -12.77
C GLU A 275 3.79 7.21 -14.01
N VAL A 276 4.45 6.07 -14.13
CA VAL A 276 4.23 5.13 -15.24
C VAL A 276 2.78 4.65 -15.24
N PHE A 277 2.25 4.20 -14.10
CA PHE A 277 0.88 3.71 -14.05
C PHE A 277 -0.14 4.82 -14.36
N ASN A 278 0.04 6.04 -13.83
CA ASN A 278 -0.81 7.18 -14.18
C ASN A 278 -0.75 7.51 -15.68
N LYS A 279 0.44 7.53 -16.27
CA LYS A 279 0.64 7.83 -17.70
C LYS A 279 0.01 6.76 -18.57
N VAL A 280 0.33 5.50 -18.33
CA VAL A 280 -0.17 4.34 -19.10
C VAL A 280 -1.68 4.23 -19.01
N ALA A 281 -2.27 4.40 -17.82
CA ALA A 281 -3.72 4.40 -17.65
C ALA A 281 -4.40 5.56 -18.41
N GLY A 282 -3.76 6.74 -18.43
CA GLY A 282 -4.22 7.87 -19.25
C GLY A 282 -4.15 7.58 -20.76
N ASP A 283 -3.06 7.00 -21.23
CA ASP A 283 -2.88 6.62 -22.64
C ASP A 283 -3.87 5.52 -23.03
N THR A 284 -4.19 4.59 -22.11
CA THR A 284 -5.23 3.58 -22.32
C THR A 284 -6.60 4.22 -22.58
N ILE A 285 -6.98 5.22 -21.78
CA ILE A 285 -8.19 6.01 -22.04
C ILE A 285 -8.13 6.63 -23.44
N GLN A 286 -7.00 7.21 -23.82
CA GLN A 286 -6.81 7.84 -25.13
C GLN A 286 -6.96 6.85 -26.29
N VAL A 287 -6.37 5.65 -26.18
CA VAL A 287 -6.49 4.58 -27.20
C VAL A 287 -7.95 4.14 -27.38
N HIS A 288 -8.69 4.01 -26.29
CA HIS A 288 -10.10 3.61 -26.33
C HIS A 288 -11.03 4.75 -26.75
N GLY A 289 -10.60 6.00 -26.60
CA GLY A 289 -11.44 7.17 -26.89
C GLY A 289 -12.65 7.23 -25.96
N GLY A 290 -13.83 7.61 -26.49
CA GLY A 290 -15.03 7.83 -25.70
C GLY A 290 -15.45 6.65 -24.82
N ILE A 291 -15.32 5.41 -25.29
CA ILE A 291 -15.69 4.22 -24.51
C ILE A 291 -14.81 4.03 -23.27
N GLY A 292 -13.55 4.47 -23.31
CA GLY A 292 -12.62 4.36 -22.18
C GLY A 292 -13.07 5.11 -20.92
N PHE A 293 -13.97 6.10 -21.03
CA PHE A 293 -14.56 6.82 -19.90
C PHE A 293 -15.92 6.29 -19.45
N THR A 294 -16.51 5.36 -20.19
CA THR A 294 -17.84 4.81 -19.86
C THR A 294 -17.72 3.61 -18.93
N TRP A 295 -18.84 3.29 -18.25
CA TRP A 295 -18.95 2.08 -17.43
C TRP A 295 -18.98 0.77 -18.24
N GLU A 296 -19.03 0.85 -19.57
CA GLU A 296 -19.00 -0.31 -20.46
C GLU A 296 -17.58 -0.89 -20.61
N HIS A 297 -16.54 -0.13 -20.22
CA HIS A 297 -15.15 -0.54 -20.36
C HIS A 297 -14.35 -0.29 -19.06
N PRO A 298 -13.48 -1.23 -18.60
CA PRO A 298 -12.78 -1.11 -17.32
C PRO A 298 -11.63 -0.08 -17.30
N ALA A 299 -11.22 0.49 -18.42
CA ALA A 299 -10.07 1.41 -18.51
C ALA A 299 -10.14 2.57 -17.49
N HIS A 300 -11.33 3.17 -17.29
CA HIS A 300 -11.50 4.25 -16.32
C HIS A 300 -11.29 3.80 -14.85
N LEU A 301 -11.47 2.51 -14.54
CA LEU A 301 -11.24 1.98 -13.21
C LEU A 301 -9.73 1.95 -12.90
N TYR A 302 -8.92 1.51 -13.87
CA TYR A 302 -7.45 1.55 -13.76
C TYR A 302 -6.91 2.98 -13.65
N PHE A 303 -7.50 3.92 -14.41
CA PHE A 303 -7.12 5.32 -14.29
C PHE A 303 -7.41 5.90 -12.90
N LYS A 304 -8.58 5.60 -12.33
CA LYS A 304 -8.96 5.99 -10.97
C LYS A 304 -8.05 5.36 -9.93
N LYS A 305 -7.74 4.05 -10.08
CA LYS A 305 -6.82 3.34 -9.21
C LYS A 305 -5.41 3.93 -9.28
N ALA A 306 -4.87 4.17 -10.46
CA ALA A 306 -3.55 4.78 -10.64
C ALA A 306 -3.44 6.10 -9.87
N LYS A 307 -4.49 6.94 -9.94
CA LYS A 307 -4.54 8.20 -9.21
C LYS A 307 -4.59 8.00 -7.70
N SER A 308 -5.40 7.07 -7.21
CA SER A 308 -5.48 6.73 -5.79
C SER A 308 -4.15 6.20 -5.25
N ASP A 309 -3.56 5.21 -5.93
CA ASP A 309 -2.30 4.59 -5.56
C ASP A 309 -1.13 5.59 -5.51
N SER A 310 -1.18 6.63 -6.36
CA SER A 310 -0.14 7.67 -6.38
C SER A 310 -0.08 8.51 -5.11
N LEU A 311 -1.11 8.48 -4.27
CA LEU A 311 -1.21 9.26 -3.03
C LEU A 311 -0.88 8.43 -1.76
N ILE A 312 -0.91 7.10 -1.84
CA ILE A 312 -0.65 6.23 -0.69
C ILE A 312 0.80 6.40 -0.23
N PHE A 313 1.00 6.71 1.05
CA PHE A 313 2.29 6.98 1.70
C PHE A 313 3.10 8.09 1.04
N GLY A 314 2.42 9.06 0.43
CA GLY A 314 3.03 10.20 -0.22
C GLY A 314 2.98 10.14 -1.75
N THR A 315 3.40 11.22 -2.36
CA THR A 315 3.40 11.44 -3.81
C THR A 315 4.72 11.02 -4.46
N SER A 316 4.76 10.93 -5.80
CA SER A 316 6.01 10.75 -6.56
C SER A 316 7.03 11.86 -6.26
N LYS A 317 6.54 13.09 -5.98
CA LYS A 317 7.41 14.22 -5.62
C LYS A 317 8.04 14.02 -4.25
N SER A 318 7.26 13.62 -3.24
CA SER A 318 7.81 13.35 -1.90
C SER A 318 8.82 12.20 -1.93
N ALA A 319 8.53 11.13 -2.67
CA ALA A 319 9.46 10.03 -2.84
C ALA A 319 10.78 10.44 -3.52
N ARG A 320 10.75 11.37 -4.51
CA ARG A 320 11.97 11.95 -5.08
C ARG A 320 12.74 12.80 -4.08
N ASN A 321 12.06 13.53 -3.21
CA ASN A 321 12.72 14.29 -2.14
C ASN A 321 13.44 13.35 -1.16
N ASP A 322 12.86 12.19 -0.84
CA ASP A 322 13.51 11.17 -0.02
C ASP A 322 14.80 10.67 -0.69
N VAL A 323 14.76 10.36 -2.00
CA VAL A 323 15.95 9.97 -2.77
C VAL A 323 17.00 11.08 -2.77
N ALA A 324 16.60 12.34 -3.02
CA ALA A 324 17.53 13.47 -3.04
C ALA A 324 18.21 13.67 -1.67
N ARG A 325 17.45 13.57 -0.58
CA ARG A 325 17.97 13.63 0.80
C ARG A 325 19.00 12.55 1.07
N LEU A 326 18.74 11.30 0.65
CA LEU A 326 19.67 10.18 0.81
C LEU A 326 20.96 10.35 -0.01
N LEU A 327 20.89 11.06 -1.13
CA LEU A 327 22.04 11.43 -1.97
C LEU A 327 22.76 12.70 -1.51
N SER A 328 22.30 13.31 -0.40
CA SER A 328 22.82 14.58 0.13
C SER A 328 22.73 15.75 -0.87
N LEU A 329 21.66 15.82 -1.67
CA LEU A 329 21.36 16.84 -2.66
C LEU A 329 20.38 17.90 -2.11
#